data_2575b0279a33d8e00293f0332f7b59f1
#
_entry.id   2575b0279a33d8e00293f0332f7b59f1
#
_cell.length_a   1.000
_cell.length_b   1.000
_cell.length_c   1.000
_cell.angle_alpha   90.00
_cell.angle_beta   90.00
_cell.angle_gamma   90.00
#
_symmetry.space_group_name_H-M   'P 1'
#
loop_
_entity.id
_entity.type
_entity.pdbx_description
1 polymer ?
#
loop_
_entity_poly.entity_id
_entity_poly.type
_entity_poly.pdbx_seq_one_letter_code
_entity_poly.pdbx_strand_id
1 'polypeptide(L)'
;ARLYINEIRKKYSQEELDTWFDNTMGTGRFFAFDHFGSTSNDEILSRVRFMAQALDCKWIFLDHLSILVSGQEEGDERKSIDVLMTKLRSLVEQTSIGLILVSHLRRPSGDAGHENGKEVTLSHLRGSASIAHLSDSVIALERNQQAEDDVASNTTTIRILKNRYTGDTGIATYLYYDKETGRMKEIDNPYAIDNNNTEGRSF
;
A
#
# COMPACT_ATOMS: atom_id res chain seq x y z
N ALA A 1 8.81 -5.63 15.91
CA ALA A 1 9.02 -4.79 17.10
C ALA A 1 9.32 -3.37 16.63
N ARG A 2 8.52 -2.40 17.04
CA ARG A 2 8.93 -0.99 17.02
C ARG A 2 9.96 -0.80 18.15
N LEU A 3 11.15 -1.33 17.96
CA LEU A 3 12.27 -0.92 18.78
C LEU A 3 12.61 0.49 18.32
N TYR A 4 12.51 1.46 19.22
CA TYR A 4 13.04 2.79 18.96
C TYR A 4 14.54 2.65 18.66
N ILE A 5 15.06 3.46 17.76
CA ILE A 5 16.47 3.37 17.33
C ILE A 5 17.47 3.33 18.49
N ASN A 6 17.12 3.98 19.60
CA ASN A 6 17.92 3.97 20.82
C ASN A 6 17.91 2.60 21.56
N GLU A 7 16.84 1.82 21.44
CA GLU A 7 16.75 0.48 21.99
C GLU A 7 17.48 -0.53 21.12
N ILE A 8 17.39 -0.37 19.80
CA ILE A 8 18.17 -1.15 18.84
C ILE A 8 19.66 -0.98 19.11
N ARG A 9 20.14 0.27 19.23
CA ARG A 9 21.55 0.58 19.51
C ARG A 9 22.04 0.12 20.88
N LYS A 10 21.14 -0.09 21.86
CA LYS A 10 21.49 -0.66 23.17
C LYS A 10 21.60 -2.18 23.13
N LYS A 11 20.83 -2.82 22.23
CA LYS A 11 20.71 -4.28 22.17
C LYS A 11 21.71 -4.93 21.22
N TYR A 12 22.13 -4.21 20.19
CA TYR A 12 22.97 -4.73 19.12
C TYR A 12 24.19 -3.85 18.92
N SER A 13 25.32 -4.47 18.58
CA SER A 13 26.56 -3.75 18.26
C SER A 13 26.41 -2.99 16.94
N GLN A 14 27.24 -1.98 16.74
CA GLN A 14 27.28 -1.22 15.46
C GLN A 14 27.65 -2.17 14.30
N GLU A 15 28.55 -3.11 14.50
CA GLU A 15 28.98 -4.09 13.51
C GLU A 15 27.82 -5.01 13.04
N GLU A 16 26.97 -5.45 13.99
CA GLU A 16 25.75 -6.22 13.64
C GLU A 16 24.78 -5.38 12.82
N LEU A 17 24.58 -4.11 13.21
CA LEU A 17 23.69 -3.21 12.50
C LEU A 17 24.20 -2.90 11.10
N ASP A 18 25.48 -2.66 10.94
CA ASP A 18 26.14 -2.41 9.65
C ASP A 18 26.04 -3.64 8.75
N THR A 19 26.28 -4.81 9.31
CA THR A 19 26.13 -6.10 8.58
C THR A 19 24.70 -6.30 8.07
N TRP A 20 23.69 -6.01 8.90
CA TRP A 20 22.30 -6.12 8.48
C TRP A 20 21.92 -5.08 7.43
N PHE A 21 22.42 -3.85 7.58
CA PHE A 21 22.23 -2.80 6.58
C PHE A 21 22.84 -3.21 5.23
N ASP A 22 24.08 -3.67 5.22
CA ASP A 22 24.80 -4.07 4.00
C ASP A 22 24.11 -5.25 3.31
N ASN A 23 23.57 -6.21 4.08
CA ASN A 23 22.86 -7.36 3.54
C ASN A 23 21.43 -7.03 3.04
N THR A 24 20.91 -5.83 3.32
CA THR A 24 19.56 -5.40 2.93
C THR A 24 19.57 -4.16 2.06
N MET A 25 19.71 -2.99 2.66
CA MET A 25 19.67 -1.69 2.00
C MET A 25 20.98 -1.35 1.27
N GLY A 26 22.13 -1.78 1.83
CA GLY A 26 23.48 -1.54 1.29
C GLY A 26 23.85 -2.40 0.08
N THR A 27 22.97 -3.25 -0.41
CA THR A 27 23.23 -4.18 -1.53
C THR A 27 23.46 -3.50 -2.89
N GLY A 28 23.31 -2.18 -2.98
CA GLY A 28 23.34 -1.43 -4.23
C GLY A 28 22.10 -1.62 -5.12
N ARG A 29 21.11 -2.41 -4.67
CA ARG A 29 19.86 -2.65 -5.39
C ARG A 29 18.68 -1.84 -4.87
N PHE A 30 18.87 -1.11 -3.77
CA PHE A 30 17.87 -0.25 -3.15
C PHE A 30 18.28 1.21 -3.28
N PHE A 31 17.39 2.03 -3.83
CA PHE A 31 17.55 3.48 -3.94
C PHE A 31 16.37 4.15 -3.25
N ALA A 32 16.65 4.98 -2.26
CA ALA A 32 15.65 5.82 -1.62
C ALA A 32 15.76 7.24 -2.17
N PHE A 33 14.61 7.79 -2.55
CA PHE A 33 14.52 9.18 -2.93
C PHE A 33 13.59 9.88 -1.94
N ASP A 34 14.17 10.78 -1.16
CA ASP A 34 13.44 11.56 -0.18
C ASP A 34 13.09 12.95 -0.75
N HIS A 35 11.84 13.33 -0.62
CA HIS A 35 11.37 14.62 -1.09
C HIS A 35 10.34 15.20 -0.13
N PHE A 36 10.60 16.41 0.33
CA PHE A 36 9.69 17.19 1.16
C PHE A 36 9.07 18.33 0.34
N GLY A 37 7.75 18.38 0.30
CA GLY A 37 6.99 19.46 -0.33
C GLY A 37 6.21 19.05 -1.59
N SER A 38 5.56 20.02 -2.22
CA SER A 38 4.85 19.80 -3.48
C SER A 38 5.83 19.68 -4.64
N THR A 39 5.63 18.72 -5.51
CA THR A 39 6.48 18.48 -6.69
C THR A 39 5.63 18.57 -7.95
N SER A 40 6.17 19.14 -9.00
CA SER A 40 5.47 19.16 -10.30
C SER A 40 5.38 17.75 -10.90
N ASN A 41 4.33 17.49 -11.68
CA ASN A 41 4.18 16.22 -12.40
C ASN A 41 5.41 15.90 -13.27
N ASP A 42 5.99 16.90 -13.91
CA ASP A 42 7.14 16.70 -14.81
C ASP A 42 8.41 16.34 -14.03
N GLU A 43 8.59 16.87 -12.85
CA GLU A 43 9.70 16.51 -11.97
C GLU A 43 9.60 15.06 -11.50
N ILE A 44 8.40 14.60 -11.09
CA ILE A 44 8.16 13.20 -10.70
C ILE A 44 8.48 12.26 -11.87
N LEU A 45 7.96 12.57 -13.06
CA LEU A 45 8.19 11.77 -14.25
C LEU A 45 9.67 11.70 -14.62
N SER A 46 10.39 12.82 -14.48
CA SER A 46 11.84 12.87 -14.73
C SER A 46 12.60 11.98 -13.74
N ARG A 47 12.20 11.96 -12.47
CA ARG A 47 12.80 11.11 -11.44
C ARG A 47 12.52 9.63 -11.66
N VAL A 48 11.26 9.26 -11.94
CA VAL A 48 10.89 7.88 -12.27
C VAL A 48 11.67 7.40 -13.49
N ARG A 49 11.81 8.23 -14.52
CA ARG A 49 12.61 7.91 -15.71
C ARG A 49 14.09 7.73 -15.37
N PHE A 50 14.65 8.60 -14.55
CA PHE A 50 16.04 8.48 -14.11
C PHE A 50 16.26 7.17 -13.33
N MET A 51 15.37 6.84 -12.39
CA MET A 51 15.47 5.57 -11.64
C MET A 51 15.37 4.35 -12.57
N ALA A 52 14.48 4.39 -13.55
CA ALA A 52 14.29 3.31 -14.50
C ALA A 52 15.49 3.13 -15.44
N GLN A 53 16.01 4.23 -16.01
CA GLN A 53 16.99 4.18 -17.11
C GLN A 53 18.44 4.34 -16.64
N ALA A 54 18.71 5.18 -15.65
CA ALA A 54 20.06 5.44 -15.19
C ALA A 54 20.46 4.52 -14.01
N LEU A 55 19.52 4.18 -13.13
CA LEU A 55 19.77 3.30 -11.99
C LEU A 55 19.31 1.84 -12.25
N ASP A 56 18.76 1.55 -13.41
CA ASP A 56 18.25 0.23 -13.81
C ASP A 56 17.23 -0.38 -12.82
N CYS A 57 16.46 0.47 -12.13
CA CYS A 57 15.42 0.02 -11.22
C CYS A 57 14.34 -0.74 -11.97
N LYS A 58 14.06 -1.97 -11.55
CA LYS A 58 13.00 -2.81 -12.15
C LYS A 58 11.64 -2.55 -11.49
N TRP A 59 11.64 -2.15 -10.23
CA TRP A 59 10.47 -1.82 -9.44
C TRP A 59 10.62 -0.44 -8.82
N ILE A 60 9.59 0.39 -8.94
CA ILE A 60 9.53 1.71 -8.34
C ILE A 60 8.27 1.80 -7.48
N PHE A 61 8.43 2.22 -6.23
CA PHE A 61 7.35 2.51 -5.30
C PHE A 61 7.20 4.02 -5.18
N LEU A 62 5.98 4.51 -5.37
CA LEU A 62 5.65 5.92 -5.24
C LEU A 62 4.60 6.09 -4.13
N ASP A 63 5.03 6.58 -2.98
CA ASP A 63 4.22 6.79 -1.79
C ASP A 63 4.19 8.29 -1.44
N HIS A 64 3.04 8.95 -1.52
CA HIS A 64 1.76 8.56 -2.09
C HIS A 64 1.29 9.61 -3.11
N LEU A 65 0.31 9.23 -3.97
CA LEU A 65 -0.17 10.05 -5.08
C LEU A 65 -0.69 11.44 -4.64
N SER A 66 -1.41 11.54 -3.51
CA SER A 66 -2.02 12.80 -3.08
C SER A 66 -1.02 13.88 -2.68
N ILE A 67 0.22 13.54 -2.30
CA ILE A 67 1.28 14.53 -2.02
C ILE A 67 1.68 15.29 -3.28
N LEU A 68 1.60 14.62 -4.43
CA LEU A 68 2.08 15.13 -5.70
C LEU A 68 1.18 16.26 -6.27
N VAL A 69 -0.06 16.29 -5.80
CA VAL A 69 -1.08 17.26 -6.24
C VAL A 69 -1.60 18.13 -5.11
N SER A 70 -0.96 18.05 -3.92
CA SER A 70 -1.36 18.83 -2.76
C SER A 70 -1.13 20.33 -3.00
N GLY A 71 -2.13 21.15 -2.62
CA GLY A 71 -2.07 22.61 -2.77
C GLY A 71 -2.79 23.16 -4.00
N GLN A 72 -3.42 22.32 -4.81
CA GLN A 72 -4.30 22.72 -5.91
C GLN A 72 -5.77 22.72 -5.48
N GLU A 73 -6.61 23.50 -6.17
CA GLU A 73 -8.06 23.43 -5.98
C GLU A 73 -8.60 22.05 -6.43
N GLU A 74 -9.71 21.56 -5.85
CA GLU A 74 -10.23 20.20 -6.10
C GLU A 74 -10.41 19.84 -7.58
N GLY A 75 -10.82 20.80 -8.41
CA GLY A 75 -10.99 20.60 -9.85
C GLY A 75 -9.66 20.42 -10.60
N ASP A 76 -8.64 21.12 -10.16
CA ASP A 76 -7.29 21.06 -10.73
C ASP A 76 -6.53 19.83 -10.23
N GLU A 77 -6.79 19.38 -8.98
CA GLU A 77 -6.25 18.12 -8.44
C GLU A 77 -6.65 16.93 -9.31
N ARG A 78 -7.92 16.80 -9.69
CA ARG A 78 -8.38 15.70 -10.57
C ARG A 78 -7.69 15.70 -11.93
N LYS A 79 -7.63 16.85 -12.58
CA LYS A 79 -6.97 16.97 -13.89
C LYS A 79 -5.48 16.65 -13.81
N SER A 80 -4.83 17.11 -12.74
CA SER A 80 -3.42 16.85 -12.52
C SER A 80 -3.16 15.35 -12.32
N ILE A 81 -4.03 14.65 -11.56
CA ILE A 81 -3.96 13.19 -11.40
C ILE A 81 -4.18 12.48 -12.74
N ASP A 82 -5.17 12.89 -13.54
CA ASP A 82 -5.43 12.27 -14.85
C ASP A 82 -4.23 12.38 -15.78
N VAL A 83 -3.63 13.56 -15.85
CA VAL A 83 -2.42 13.81 -16.65
C VAL A 83 -1.25 12.99 -16.13
N LEU A 84 -1.02 12.98 -14.81
CA LEU A 84 0.06 12.23 -14.19
C LEU A 84 -0.09 10.72 -14.43
N MET A 85 -1.27 10.16 -14.21
CA MET A 85 -1.55 8.73 -14.42
C MET A 85 -1.33 8.33 -15.89
N THR A 86 -1.76 9.16 -16.84
CA THR A 86 -1.55 8.92 -18.28
C THR A 86 -0.06 8.91 -18.63
N LYS A 87 0.69 9.89 -18.12
CA LYS A 87 2.13 9.99 -18.37
C LYS A 87 2.91 8.85 -17.68
N LEU A 88 2.52 8.47 -16.44
CA LEU A 88 3.12 7.32 -15.74
C LEU A 88 2.86 6.01 -16.48
N ARG A 89 1.63 5.80 -16.98
CA ARG A 89 1.31 4.62 -17.80
C ARG A 89 2.21 4.53 -19.02
N SER A 90 2.34 5.62 -19.77
CA SER A 90 3.22 5.68 -20.95
C SER A 90 4.69 5.42 -20.59
N LEU A 91 5.15 5.93 -19.44
CA LEU A 91 6.51 5.73 -18.99
C LEU A 91 6.77 4.27 -18.60
N VAL A 92 5.84 3.62 -17.90
CA VAL A 92 5.89 2.19 -17.57
C VAL A 92 6.00 1.34 -18.84
N GLU A 93 5.20 1.64 -19.86
CA GLU A 93 5.24 0.94 -21.15
C GLU A 93 6.59 1.14 -21.89
N GLN A 94 7.14 2.36 -21.86
CA GLN A 94 8.43 2.69 -22.50
C GLN A 94 9.63 2.05 -21.79
N THR A 95 9.56 1.89 -20.46
CA THR A 95 10.70 1.45 -19.65
C THR A 95 10.59 0.01 -19.17
N SER A 96 9.41 -0.61 -19.31
CA SER A 96 9.11 -1.98 -18.86
C SER A 96 9.36 -2.20 -17.35
N ILE A 97 9.21 -1.15 -16.54
CA ILE A 97 9.32 -1.25 -15.07
C ILE A 97 7.99 -1.68 -14.44
N GLY A 98 8.07 -2.28 -13.24
CA GLY A 98 6.93 -2.38 -12.33
C GLY A 98 6.78 -1.09 -11.52
N LEU A 99 5.61 -0.45 -11.60
CA LEU A 99 5.30 0.73 -10.79
C LEU A 99 4.21 0.41 -9.77
N ILE A 100 4.52 0.58 -8.49
CA ILE A 100 3.58 0.45 -7.38
C ILE A 100 3.27 1.84 -6.86
N LEU A 101 2.01 2.22 -6.96
CA LEU A 101 1.52 3.54 -6.58
C LEU A 101 0.61 3.44 -5.35
N VAL A 102 0.96 4.13 -4.27
CA VAL A 102 0.11 4.23 -3.08
C VAL A 102 -0.90 5.34 -3.27
N SER A 103 -2.17 5.03 -3.06
CA SER A 103 -3.28 5.99 -3.13
C SER A 103 -4.09 5.96 -1.85
N HIS A 104 -4.41 7.13 -1.31
CA HIS A 104 -5.31 7.23 -0.18
C HIS A 104 -6.77 7.00 -0.60
N LEU A 105 -7.57 6.56 0.36
CA LEU A 105 -9.00 6.45 0.20
C LEU A 105 -9.69 7.77 0.59
N ARG A 106 -10.78 8.10 -0.09
CA ARG A 106 -11.69 9.15 0.41
C ARG A 106 -12.54 8.56 1.54
N ARG A 107 -12.92 9.41 2.48
CA ARG A 107 -13.86 9.00 3.52
C ARG A 107 -15.19 8.56 2.87
N PRO A 108 -15.72 7.39 3.24
CA PRO A 108 -17.01 6.96 2.75
C PRO A 108 -18.11 7.89 3.32
N SER A 109 -19.20 8.03 2.59
CA SER A 109 -20.39 8.70 3.10
C SER A 109 -21.04 7.85 4.19
N GLY A 110 -21.42 8.46 5.33
CA GLY A 110 -22.04 7.80 6.47
C GLY A 110 -21.10 7.67 7.67
N ASP A 111 -21.62 7.11 8.78
CA ASP A 111 -20.95 7.10 10.09
C ASP A 111 -19.84 6.05 10.21
N ALA A 112 -19.80 5.02 9.34
CA ALA A 112 -18.78 3.99 9.36
C ALA A 112 -17.64 4.35 8.42
N GLY A 113 -16.46 4.64 8.99
CA GLY A 113 -15.21 4.83 8.25
C GLY A 113 -14.53 3.51 7.86
N HIS A 114 -13.48 3.59 7.06
CA HIS A 114 -12.65 2.43 6.72
C HIS A 114 -11.95 1.84 7.95
N GLU A 115 -11.67 2.66 8.95
CA GLU A 115 -11.12 2.26 10.26
C GLU A 115 -12.05 1.34 11.05
N ASN A 116 -13.34 1.31 10.72
CA ASN A 116 -14.36 0.44 11.31
C ASN A 116 -14.62 -0.83 10.48
N GLY A 117 -13.71 -1.16 9.56
CA GLY A 117 -13.80 -2.37 8.74
C GLY A 117 -14.73 -2.27 7.52
N LYS A 118 -15.10 -1.04 7.10
CA LYS A 118 -15.88 -0.88 5.89
C LYS A 118 -15.10 -1.36 4.67
N GLU A 119 -15.71 -2.25 3.90
CA GLU A 119 -15.13 -2.78 2.67
C GLU A 119 -14.77 -1.67 1.69
N VAL A 120 -13.59 -1.80 1.09
CA VAL A 120 -13.08 -0.86 0.08
C VAL A 120 -13.58 -1.26 -1.31
N THR A 121 -13.95 -0.25 -2.09
CA THR A 121 -14.31 -0.41 -3.50
C THR A 121 -13.51 0.56 -4.37
N LEU A 122 -13.48 0.36 -5.68
CA LEU A 122 -12.81 1.27 -6.63
C LEU A 122 -13.32 2.71 -6.53
N SER A 123 -14.60 2.91 -6.15
CA SER A 123 -15.17 4.25 -5.96
C SER A 123 -14.62 5.00 -4.75
N HIS A 124 -13.96 4.30 -3.83
CA HIS A 124 -13.33 4.91 -2.65
C HIS A 124 -11.91 5.44 -2.92
N LEU A 125 -11.34 5.20 -4.11
CA LEU A 125 -10.07 5.82 -4.46
C LEU A 125 -10.18 7.34 -4.46
N ARG A 126 -9.26 7.99 -3.75
CA ARG A 126 -9.22 9.46 -3.70
C ARG A 126 -8.57 10.00 -4.97
N GLY A 127 -9.21 11.00 -5.56
CA GLY A 127 -8.72 11.72 -6.72
C GLY A 127 -9.53 11.41 -7.97
N SER A 128 -9.02 10.60 -8.88
CA SER A 128 -9.63 10.38 -10.18
C SER A 128 -9.93 8.90 -10.49
N ALA A 129 -10.96 8.66 -11.29
CA ALA A 129 -11.26 7.35 -11.87
C ALA A 129 -10.11 6.81 -12.74
N SER A 130 -9.24 7.67 -13.25
CA SER A 130 -8.06 7.28 -14.04
C SER A 130 -7.12 6.37 -13.26
N ILE A 131 -7.05 6.49 -11.92
CA ILE A 131 -6.26 5.59 -11.07
C ILE A 131 -6.71 4.14 -11.29
N ALA A 132 -8.01 3.88 -11.18
CA ALA A 132 -8.54 2.54 -11.40
C ALA A 132 -8.46 2.11 -12.88
N HIS A 133 -8.69 3.04 -13.81
CA HIS A 133 -8.73 2.72 -15.24
C HIS A 133 -7.36 2.37 -15.81
N LEU A 134 -6.32 3.11 -15.43
CA LEU A 134 -4.97 2.96 -15.98
C LEU A 134 -4.10 1.94 -15.24
N SER A 135 -4.47 1.54 -14.02
CA SER A 135 -3.80 0.48 -13.29
C SER A 135 -4.14 -0.90 -13.87
N ASP A 136 -3.17 -1.80 -13.90
CA ASP A 136 -3.37 -3.20 -14.28
C ASP A 136 -4.00 -3.99 -13.14
N SER A 137 -3.58 -3.69 -11.90
CA SER A 137 -4.15 -4.27 -10.69
C SER A 137 -4.42 -3.18 -9.65
N VAL A 138 -5.47 -3.35 -8.86
CA VAL A 138 -5.78 -2.50 -7.72
C VAL A 138 -5.98 -3.39 -6.50
N ILE A 139 -5.18 -3.16 -5.48
CA ILE A 139 -5.17 -3.95 -4.23
C ILE A 139 -5.57 -3.01 -3.10
N ALA A 140 -6.55 -3.40 -2.31
CA ALA A 140 -6.94 -2.71 -1.08
C ALA A 140 -6.37 -3.42 0.14
N LEU A 141 -5.91 -2.62 1.10
CA LEU A 141 -5.51 -3.06 2.43
C LEU A 141 -6.58 -2.58 3.41
N GLU A 142 -7.38 -3.50 3.92
CA GLU A 142 -8.51 -3.23 4.80
C GLU A 142 -8.21 -3.69 6.21
N ARG A 143 -8.52 -2.87 7.21
CA ARG A 143 -8.33 -3.24 8.60
C ARG A 143 -9.42 -2.62 9.47
N ASN A 144 -10.08 -3.44 10.29
CA ASN A 144 -10.98 -2.96 11.35
C ASN A 144 -10.18 -2.70 12.63
N GLN A 145 -9.70 -1.47 12.79
CA GLN A 145 -8.93 -1.07 13.97
C GLN A 145 -9.77 -0.98 15.26
N GLN A 146 -11.10 -0.92 15.11
CA GLN A 146 -12.06 -0.77 16.20
C GLN A 146 -12.69 -2.12 16.63
N ALA A 147 -12.26 -3.24 16.02
CA ALA A 147 -12.74 -4.55 16.44
C ALA A 147 -12.35 -4.84 17.90
N GLU A 148 -13.30 -5.40 18.67
CA GLU A 148 -13.08 -5.77 20.05
C GLU A 148 -12.07 -6.93 20.20
N ASP A 149 -12.07 -7.85 19.24
CA ASP A 149 -11.13 -8.96 19.17
C ASP A 149 -9.74 -8.50 18.72
N ASP A 150 -8.69 -8.87 19.48
CA ASP A 150 -7.30 -8.46 19.20
C ASP A 150 -6.78 -9.03 17.88
N VAL A 151 -7.19 -10.24 17.50
CA VAL A 151 -6.79 -10.82 16.21
C VAL A 151 -7.42 -10.04 15.07
N ALA A 152 -8.73 -9.81 15.12
CA ALA A 152 -9.45 -9.04 14.12
C ALA A 152 -8.92 -7.61 13.99
N SER A 153 -8.66 -6.93 15.12
CA SER A 153 -8.15 -5.55 15.13
C SER A 153 -6.71 -5.42 14.63
N ASN A 154 -5.94 -6.50 14.61
CA ASN A 154 -4.57 -6.55 14.10
C ASN A 154 -4.45 -7.28 12.76
N THR A 155 -5.56 -7.72 12.17
CA THR A 155 -5.57 -8.38 10.86
C THR A 155 -5.89 -7.39 9.75
N THR A 156 -5.07 -7.43 8.70
CA THR A 156 -5.28 -6.70 7.45
C THR A 156 -5.79 -7.67 6.39
N THR A 157 -6.97 -7.40 5.84
CA THR A 157 -7.51 -8.10 4.68
C THR A 157 -6.87 -7.53 3.42
N ILE A 158 -6.28 -8.40 2.61
CA ILE A 158 -5.78 -8.07 1.28
C ILE A 158 -6.88 -8.37 0.28
N ARG A 159 -7.42 -7.34 -0.37
CA ARG A 159 -8.49 -7.49 -1.35
C ARG A 159 -8.04 -7.03 -2.72
N ILE A 160 -8.28 -7.86 -3.73
CA ILE A 160 -8.09 -7.51 -5.14
C ILE A 160 -9.36 -6.80 -5.62
N LEU A 161 -9.27 -5.52 -5.93
CA LEU A 161 -10.39 -4.74 -6.47
C LEU A 161 -10.43 -4.76 -8.00
N LYS A 162 -9.27 -5.00 -8.62
CA LYS A 162 -9.11 -5.11 -10.07
C LYS A 162 -7.92 -5.99 -10.39
N ASN A 163 -8.07 -6.86 -11.35
CA ASN A 163 -6.98 -7.58 -12.00
C ASN A 163 -7.27 -7.64 -13.50
N ARG A 164 -6.49 -6.92 -14.31
CA ARG A 164 -6.67 -6.84 -15.76
C ARG A 164 -6.34 -8.17 -16.46
N TYR A 165 -5.43 -8.95 -15.89
CA TYR A 165 -4.90 -10.14 -16.54
C TYR A 165 -5.84 -11.36 -16.40
N THR A 166 -6.42 -11.55 -15.22
CA THR A 166 -7.30 -12.71 -14.95
C THR A 166 -8.76 -12.33 -14.81
N GLY A 167 -9.05 -11.06 -14.47
CA GLY A 167 -10.40 -10.61 -14.14
C GLY A 167 -10.85 -10.97 -12.72
N ASP A 168 -10.06 -11.77 -11.98
CA ASP A 168 -10.40 -12.20 -10.63
C ASP A 168 -10.35 -11.04 -9.64
N THR A 169 -11.36 -11.00 -8.77
CA THR A 169 -11.45 -10.01 -7.68
C THR A 169 -11.93 -10.70 -6.41
N GLY A 170 -11.76 -10.04 -5.27
CA GLY A 170 -12.15 -10.57 -3.97
C GLY A 170 -11.01 -10.61 -2.97
N ILE A 171 -11.20 -11.33 -1.87
CA ILE A 171 -10.18 -11.45 -0.82
C ILE A 171 -9.10 -12.41 -1.28
N ALA A 172 -7.85 -11.94 -1.25
CA ALA A 172 -6.69 -12.76 -1.58
C ALA A 172 -6.13 -13.48 -0.35
N THR A 173 -5.98 -12.76 0.76
CA THR A 173 -5.45 -13.33 2.01
C THR A 173 -5.70 -12.40 3.20
N TYR A 174 -5.39 -12.89 4.40
CA TYR A 174 -5.40 -12.14 5.66
C TYR A 174 -4.00 -12.10 6.25
N LEU A 175 -3.55 -10.92 6.66
CA LEU A 175 -2.24 -10.71 7.25
C LEU A 175 -2.39 -10.20 8.69
N TYR A 176 -2.02 -11.02 9.66
CA TYR A 176 -1.96 -10.62 11.07
C TYR A 176 -0.66 -9.87 11.36
N TYR A 177 -0.78 -8.71 11.99
CA TYR A 177 0.36 -7.93 12.46
C TYR A 177 0.76 -8.37 13.87
N ASP A 178 1.90 -9.02 13.96
CA ASP A 178 2.50 -9.43 15.23
C ASP A 178 3.21 -8.21 15.87
N LYS A 179 2.63 -7.71 16.96
CA LYS A 179 3.14 -6.51 17.68
C LYS A 179 4.52 -6.72 18.30
N GLU A 180 4.85 -7.96 18.68
CA GLU A 180 6.14 -8.27 19.31
C GLU A 180 7.28 -8.26 18.32
N THR A 181 7.06 -8.84 17.15
CA THR A 181 8.09 -8.96 16.10
C THR A 181 8.02 -7.87 15.04
N GLY A 182 6.89 -7.15 14.94
CA GLY A 182 6.62 -6.18 13.88
C GLY A 182 6.42 -6.82 12.50
N ARG A 183 6.14 -8.13 12.44
CA ARG A 183 5.98 -8.86 11.18
C ARG A 183 4.51 -9.03 10.83
N MET A 184 4.23 -9.06 9.53
CA MET A 184 2.96 -9.52 9.00
C MET A 184 3.07 -11.03 8.74
N LYS A 185 2.08 -11.79 9.21
CA LYS A 185 1.99 -13.26 9.03
C LYS A 185 0.66 -13.57 8.34
N GLU A 186 0.70 -14.41 7.33
CA GLU A 186 -0.52 -14.92 6.73
C GLU A 186 -1.26 -15.82 7.71
N ILE A 187 -2.57 -15.65 7.80
CA ILE A 187 -3.47 -16.44 8.66
C ILE A 187 -4.72 -16.82 7.89
N ASP A 188 -5.42 -17.82 8.40
CA ASP A 188 -6.76 -18.18 7.91
C ASP A 188 -7.77 -17.05 8.19
N ASN A 189 -8.94 -17.14 7.59
CA ASN A 189 -9.99 -16.15 7.76
C ASN A 189 -10.40 -16.00 9.22
N PRO A 190 -10.05 -14.89 9.91
CA PRO A 190 -10.37 -14.70 11.31
C PRO A 190 -11.87 -14.38 11.56
N TYR A 191 -12.61 -14.14 10.47
CA TYR A 191 -14.05 -13.86 10.50
C TYR A 191 -14.89 -15.06 10.10
N ALA A 192 -14.28 -16.25 9.90
CA ALA A 192 -15.03 -17.47 9.65
C ALA A 192 -15.84 -17.80 10.90
N ILE A 193 -17.16 -17.86 10.76
CA ILE A 193 -18.05 -18.35 11.81
C ILE A 193 -17.72 -19.82 12.02
N ASP A 194 -17.30 -20.20 13.20
CA ASP A 194 -17.13 -21.60 13.59
C ASP A 194 -18.49 -22.31 13.56
N ASN A 195 -18.87 -22.85 12.39
CA ASN A 195 -20.11 -23.62 12.23
C ASN A 195 -20.09 -24.97 12.96
N ASN A 196 -19.03 -25.28 13.70
CA ASN A 196 -18.89 -26.53 14.45
C ASN A 196 -19.58 -26.53 15.83
N ASN A 197 -20.27 -25.45 16.21
CA ASN A 197 -20.91 -25.36 17.54
C ASN A 197 -22.44 -25.58 17.49
N THR A 198 -22.98 -26.20 16.42
CA THR A 198 -24.43 -26.52 16.30
C THR A 198 -24.75 -28.01 16.50
N GLU A 199 -23.86 -28.82 17.03
CA GLU A 199 -24.20 -30.17 17.51
C GLU A 199 -24.29 -30.16 19.04
N GLY A 200 -25.47 -29.90 19.57
CA GLY A 200 -25.70 -30.02 21.00
C GLY A 200 -26.99 -29.41 21.54
N ARG A 201 -28.09 -29.48 20.78
CA ARG A 201 -29.42 -29.33 21.38
C ARG A 201 -30.36 -30.36 20.75
N SER A 202 -30.26 -31.60 21.21
CA SER A 202 -31.37 -32.56 21.13
C SER A 202 -32.35 -32.26 22.28
N PHE A 203 -33.59 -32.06 21.94
CA PHE A 203 -34.73 -32.05 22.87
C PHE A 203 -35.08 -33.46 23.28
#